data_414ccf97ebd4c581668cf7c9797d55d1
#
_entry.id   414ccf97ebd4c581668cf7c9797d55d1
#
_cell.length_a   1.000
_cell.length_b   1.000
_cell.length_c   1.000
_cell.angle_alpha   90.00
_cell.angle_beta   90.00
_cell.angle_gamma   90.00
#
_symmetry.space_group_name_H-M   'P 1'
#
loop_
_entity.id
_entity.type
_entity.pdbx_description
1 polymer ?
#
loop_
_entity_poly.entity_id
_entity_poly.type
_entity_poly.pdbx_seq_one_letter_code
_entity_poly.pdbx_strand_id
1 'polypeptide(L)'
;MTIEIFKGNVYHKRLFGNKHAFKYPYAAYLVKDFFDLDKFEIKEIKFPTFTNLDFDFTESMLFKEWTKTWSKDSLLQEVSLDLLKIPNFFNIKAFNPVCFILLYSNNKLLSILAVSYTHL
;
A
#
# COMPACT_ATOMS: atom_id res chain seq x y z
N MET A 1 15.54 0.36 -2.70
CA MET A 1 14.13 -0.09 -2.67
C MET A 1 14.01 -1.44 -3.33
N THR A 2 13.32 -2.38 -2.71
CA THR A 2 13.10 -3.71 -3.24
C THR A 2 11.61 -3.97 -3.39
N ILE A 3 11.26 -4.84 -4.34
CA ILE A 3 9.87 -5.21 -4.59
C ILE A 3 9.76 -6.72 -4.46
N GLU A 4 8.84 -7.16 -3.61
CA GLU A 4 8.52 -8.56 -3.44
C GLU A 4 7.14 -8.83 -4.03
N ILE A 5 6.99 -9.98 -4.70
CA ILE A 5 5.74 -10.36 -5.34
C ILE A 5 5.13 -11.51 -4.55
N PHE A 6 3.88 -11.33 -4.13
CA PHE A 6 3.12 -12.37 -3.45
C PHE A 6 2.03 -12.86 -4.37
N LYS A 7 1.99 -14.17 -4.62
CA LYS A 7 0.96 -14.82 -5.43
C LYS A 7 0.14 -15.73 -4.54
N GLY A 8 -1.14 -15.74 -4.78
CA GLY A 8 -2.05 -16.59 -4.02
C GLY A 8 -3.43 -16.62 -4.64
N ASN A 9 -4.40 -17.02 -3.85
CA ASN A 9 -5.79 -17.04 -4.27
C ASN A 9 -6.62 -16.26 -3.27
N VAL A 10 -7.59 -15.51 -3.80
CA VAL A 10 -8.61 -14.85 -2.99
C VAL A 10 -9.86 -15.70 -3.07
N TYR A 11 -10.40 -16.03 -1.92
CA TYR A 11 -11.69 -16.69 -1.80
C TYR A 11 -12.69 -15.67 -1.26
N HIS A 12 -13.74 -15.44 -2.04
CA HIS A 12 -14.77 -14.47 -1.69
C HIS A 12 -16.11 -15.17 -1.53
N LYS A 13 -16.75 -14.95 -0.39
CA LYS A 13 -18.03 -15.54 -0.09
C LYS A 13 -18.97 -14.47 0.47
N ARG A 14 -20.17 -14.38 -0.11
CA ARG A 14 -21.21 -13.51 0.42
C ARG A 14 -22.02 -14.29 1.45
N LEU A 15 -22.15 -13.74 2.65
CA LEU A 15 -22.86 -14.37 3.76
C LEU A 15 -24.34 -14.02 3.77
N PHE A 16 -24.74 -12.89 3.17
CA PHE A 16 -26.11 -12.40 3.16
C PHE A 16 -26.60 -12.18 1.72
N GLY A 17 -27.90 -12.31 1.51
CA GLY A 17 -28.51 -12.20 0.20
C GLY A 17 -28.25 -13.42 -0.66
N ASN A 18 -28.03 -13.21 -1.96
CA ASN A 18 -27.63 -14.31 -2.85
C ASN A 18 -26.27 -14.84 -2.43
N LYS A 19 -26.26 -16.02 -1.87
CA LYS A 19 -25.03 -16.67 -1.44
C LYS A 19 -24.20 -17.02 -2.68
N HIS A 20 -23.15 -16.25 -2.89
CA HIS A 20 -22.27 -16.44 -4.02
C HIS A 20 -20.84 -16.57 -3.48
N ALA A 21 -20.14 -17.60 -3.92
CA ALA A 21 -18.77 -17.81 -3.55
C ALA A 21 -17.93 -17.99 -4.80
N PHE A 22 -16.79 -17.36 -4.84
CA PHE A 22 -15.86 -17.53 -5.96
C PHE A 22 -14.42 -17.41 -5.48
N LYS A 23 -13.54 -18.02 -6.23
CA LYS A 23 -12.10 -18.03 -5.98
C LYS A 23 -11.40 -17.52 -7.25
N TYR A 24 -10.43 -16.64 -7.07
CA TYR A 24 -9.66 -16.14 -8.19
C TYR A 24 -8.19 -15.96 -7.81
N PRO A 25 -7.28 -16.05 -8.81
CA PRO A 25 -5.86 -15.82 -8.54
C PRO A 25 -5.61 -14.36 -8.16
N TYR A 26 -4.62 -14.17 -7.32
CA TYR A 26 -4.30 -12.87 -6.76
C TYR A 26 -2.79 -12.67 -6.76
N ALA A 27 -2.36 -11.50 -7.16
CA ALA A 27 -0.97 -11.10 -7.05
C ALA A 27 -0.90 -9.73 -6.40
N ALA A 28 -0.05 -9.59 -5.41
CA ALA A 28 0.20 -8.34 -4.73
C ALA A 28 1.69 -8.03 -4.72
N TYR A 29 2.02 -6.76 -4.72
CA TYR A 29 3.40 -6.30 -4.62
C TYR A 29 3.62 -5.63 -3.29
N LEU A 30 4.75 -5.98 -2.66
CA LEU A 30 5.25 -5.29 -1.48
C LEU A 30 6.46 -4.46 -1.94
N VAL A 31 6.29 -3.14 -1.92
CA VAL A 31 7.34 -2.20 -2.28
C VAL A 31 7.99 -1.72 -1.00
N LYS A 32 9.20 -2.20 -0.74
CA LYS A 32 9.90 -1.90 0.50
C LYS A 32 10.57 -0.54 0.44
N ASP A 33 10.42 0.24 1.52
CA ASP A 33 11.11 1.53 1.69
C ASP A 33 10.86 2.45 0.51
N PHE A 34 9.57 2.67 0.20
CA PHE A 34 9.20 3.41 -1.01
C PHE A 34 9.19 4.92 -0.85
N PHE A 35 9.25 5.43 0.39
CA PHE A 35 8.99 6.83 0.65
C PHE A 35 10.09 7.45 1.51
N ASP A 36 10.57 8.61 1.11
CA ASP A 36 11.54 9.39 1.86
C ASP A 36 10.78 10.38 2.75
N LEU A 37 10.75 10.12 4.05
CA LEU A 37 10.03 10.97 5.00
C LEU A 37 10.67 12.34 5.18
N ASP A 38 11.98 12.46 5.02
CA ASP A 38 12.68 13.74 5.19
C ASP A 38 12.35 14.71 4.06
N LYS A 39 12.43 14.23 2.82
CA LYS A 39 12.09 15.01 1.63
C LYS A 39 10.61 15.03 1.33
N PHE A 40 9.86 14.14 1.93
CA PHE A 40 8.44 13.89 1.71
C PHE A 40 8.14 13.62 0.23
N GLU A 41 8.86 12.64 -0.32
CA GLU A 41 8.68 12.24 -1.72
C GLU A 41 8.93 10.75 -1.90
N ILE A 42 8.37 10.22 -2.98
CA ILE A 42 8.52 8.81 -3.35
C ILE A 42 9.94 8.57 -3.84
N LYS A 43 10.57 7.51 -3.36
CA LYS A 43 11.86 7.09 -3.87
C LYS A 43 11.73 6.57 -5.29
N GLU A 44 12.79 6.68 -6.08
CA GLU A 44 12.75 6.25 -7.47
C GLU A 44 12.37 4.78 -7.60
N ILE A 45 11.33 4.51 -8.40
CA ILE A 45 10.82 3.16 -8.65
C ILE A 45 11.10 2.80 -10.11
N LYS A 46 11.96 1.81 -10.30
CA LYS A 46 12.35 1.34 -11.65
C LYS A 46 11.60 0.09 -12.06
N PHE A 47 10.36 -0.03 -11.66
CA PHE A 47 9.56 -1.21 -11.97
C PHE A 47 8.40 -0.82 -12.88
N PRO A 48 8.37 -1.34 -14.13
CA PRO A 48 7.44 -0.84 -15.15
C PRO A 48 5.96 -1.10 -14.88
N THR A 49 5.63 -1.98 -13.93
CA THR A 49 4.23 -2.25 -13.58
C THR A 49 3.62 -1.20 -12.68
N PHE A 50 4.41 -0.28 -12.14
CA PHE A 50 3.90 0.79 -11.29
C PHE A 50 3.77 2.08 -12.09
N THR A 51 2.71 2.83 -11.81
CA THR A 51 2.45 4.15 -12.41
C THR A 51 2.26 5.17 -11.30
N ASN A 52 2.17 6.44 -11.65
CA ASN A 52 1.91 7.50 -10.68
C ASN A 52 0.60 7.29 -9.94
N LEU A 53 -0.38 6.61 -10.55
CA LEU A 53 -1.66 6.31 -9.92
C LEU A 53 -1.53 5.38 -8.71
N ASP A 54 -0.48 4.55 -8.68
CA ASP A 54 -0.24 3.65 -7.56
C ASP A 54 0.19 4.39 -6.30
N PHE A 55 0.62 5.64 -6.43
CA PHE A 55 1.19 6.42 -5.33
C PHE A 55 0.44 7.72 -5.04
N ASP A 56 -0.69 7.97 -5.68
CA ASP A 56 -1.43 9.22 -5.52
C ASP A 56 -1.97 9.41 -4.10
N PHE A 57 -2.11 8.33 -3.33
CA PHE A 57 -2.51 8.42 -1.93
C PHE A 57 -1.56 9.29 -1.09
N THR A 58 -0.31 9.43 -1.51
CA THR A 58 0.68 10.23 -0.76
C THR A 58 0.34 11.72 -0.75
N GLU A 59 -0.52 12.18 -1.64
CA GLU A 59 -1.02 13.55 -1.66
C GLU A 59 -2.25 13.76 -0.79
N SER A 60 -2.82 12.69 -0.25
CA SER A 60 -4.02 12.78 0.58
C SER A 60 -3.74 13.36 1.96
N MET A 61 -4.74 14.04 2.52
CA MET A 61 -4.65 14.55 3.88
C MET A 61 -4.48 13.42 4.90
N LEU A 62 -5.14 12.29 4.65
CA LEU A 62 -5.03 11.13 5.54
C LEU A 62 -3.59 10.66 5.67
N PHE A 63 -2.89 10.49 4.56
CA PHE A 63 -1.50 10.08 4.56
C PHE A 63 -0.61 11.11 5.25
N LYS A 64 -0.81 12.38 4.94
CA LYS A 64 -0.02 13.47 5.53
C LYS A 64 -0.18 13.56 7.04
N GLU A 65 -1.41 13.44 7.54
CA GLU A 65 -1.67 13.47 8.98
C GLU A 65 -1.10 12.25 9.68
N TRP A 66 -1.21 11.09 9.08
CA TRP A 66 -0.67 9.85 9.65
C TRP A 66 0.85 9.90 9.77
N THR A 67 1.54 10.36 8.71
CA THR A 67 3.01 10.49 8.75
C THR A 67 3.47 11.52 9.75
N LYS A 68 2.73 12.64 9.91
CA LYS A 68 3.05 13.66 10.91
C LYS A 68 2.97 13.11 12.33
N THR A 69 1.99 12.27 12.59
CA THR A 69 1.83 11.65 13.91
C THR A 69 3.08 10.89 14.31
N TRP A 70 3.66 10.15 13.37
CA TRP A 70 4.84 9.33 13.63
C TRP A 70 6.15 10.11 13.56
N SER A 71 6.25 11.13 12.71
CA SER A 71 7.48 11.93 12.57
C SER A 71 7.77 12.79 13.79
N LYS A 72 6.78 13.05 14.62
CA LYS A 72 6.95 13.81 15.87
C LYS A 72 7.47 12.96 17.03
N ASP A 73 7.49 11.65 16.87
CA ASP A 73 7.94 10.75 17.93
C ASP A 73 9.47 10.63 17.87
N SER A 74 10.14 11.33 18.78
CA SER A 74 11.60 11.36 18.85
C SER A 74 12.21 10.03 19.29
N LEU A 75 11.40 9.09 19.77
CA LEU A 75 11.86 7.77 20.17
C LEU A 75 11.98 6.82 18.98
N LEU A 76 11.37 7.17 17.85
CA LEU A 76 11.43 6.32 16.65
C LEU A 76 12.74 6.52 15.92
N GLN A 77 13.38 5.43 15.57
CA GLN A 77 14.64 5.39 14.81
C GLN A 77 14.49 4.46 13.62
N GLU A 78 15.25 4.73 12.56
CA GLU A 78 15.26 3.90 11.34
C GLU A 78 13.84 3.62 10.84
N VAL A 79 13.07 4.70 10.67
CA VAL A 79 11.68 4.60 10.19
C VAL A 79 11.67 4.36 8.69
N SER A 80 10.89 3.37 8.25
CA SER A 80 10.67 3.11 6.83
C SER A 80 9.21 2.82 6.57
N LEU A 81 8.78 3.10 5.34
CA LEU A 81 7.43 2.84 4.88
C LEU A 81 7.44 1.85 3.73
N ASP A 82 6.66 0.79 3.86
CA ASP A 82 6.44 -0.20 2.80
C ASP A 82 5.01 -0.04 2.26
N LEU A 83 4.84 -0.32 0.98
CA LEU A 83 3.54 -0.28 0.32
C LEU A 83 3.16 -1.69 -0.14
N LEU A 84 1.98 -2.15 0.30
CA LEU A 84 1.40 -3.42 -0.14
C LEU A 84 0.15 -3.13 -0.96
N LYS A 85 0.17 -3.47 -2.25
CA LYS A 85 -1.00 -3.29 -3.11
C LYS A 85 -0.91 -4.11 -4.39
N ILE A 86 -2.03 -4.17 -5.10
CA ILE A 86 -2.06 -4.64 -6.49
C ILE A 86 -1.74 -3.45 -7.39
N PRO A 87 -0.70 -3.50 -8.24
CA PRO A 87 -0.38 -2.40 -9.13
C PRO A 87 -1.46 -2.22 -10.21
N ASN A 88 -1.57 -1.00 -10.72
CA ASN A 88 -2.46 -0.69 -11.83
C ASN A 88 -1.79 -1.05 -13.15
N PHE A 89 -2.22 -2.16 -13.77
CA PHE A 89 -1.71 -2.58 -15.06
C PHE A 89 -2.49 -1.91 -16.20
N PHE A 90 -1.77 -1.36 -17.18
CA PHE A 90 -2.36 -0.84 -18.41
C PHE A 90 -3.51 0.15 -18.19
N ASN A 91 -3.43 0.98 -17.15
CA ASN A 91 -4.48 1.92 -16.77
C ASN A 91 -5.82 1.26 -16.42
N ILE A 92 -5.84 -0.04 -16.25
CA ILE A 92 -7.01 -0.75 -15.73
C ILE A 92 -6.93 -0.68 -14.22
N LYS A 93 -7.97 -0.16 -13.60
CA LYS A 93 -8.03 -0.15 -12.14
C LYS A 93 -8.00 -1.58 -11.64
N ALA A 94 -7.02 -1.88 -10.81
CA ALA A 94 -6.96 -3.18 -10.16
C ALA A 94 -8.23 -3.39 -9.35
N PHE A 95 -8.73 -4.62 -9.34
CA PHE A 95 -9.95 -4.98 -8.65
C PHE A 95 -9.83 -4.90 -7.13
N ASN A 96 -8.75 -4.39 -6.59
CA ASN A 96 -8.57 -4.23 -5.16
C ASN A 96 -8.58 -2.75 -4.80
N PRO A 97 -9.65 -2.24 -4.16
CA PRO A 97 -9.76 -0.83 -3.84
C PRO A 97 -8.93 -0.41 -2.62
N VAL A 98 -8.16 -1.30 -2.03
CA VAL A 98 -7.43 -1.02 -0.80
C VAL A 98 -5.94 -1.26 -0.98
N CYS A 99 -5.13 -0.33 -0.52
CA CYS A 99 -3.70 -0.57 -0.32
C CYS A 99 -3.34 -0.35 1.15
N PHE A 100 -2.21 -0.90 1.56
CA PHE A 100 -1.74 -0.81 2.93
C PHE A 100 -0.36 -0.19 2.96
N ILE A 101 -0.18 0.80 3.83
CA ILE A 101 1.12 1.38 4.09
C ILE A 101 1.57 0.89 5.44
N LEU A 102 2.74 0.24 5.47
CA LEU A 102 3.29 -0.40 6.65
C LEU A 102 4.43 0.45 7.18
N LEU A 103 4.29 0.92 8.42
CA LEU A 103 5.34 1.73 9.06
C LEU A 103 6.18 0.86 9.98
N TYR A 104 7.47 0.85 9.72
CA TYR A 104 8.45 0.13 10.52
C TYR A 104 9.40 1.09 11.23
N SER A 105 9.82 0.73 12.43
CA SER A 105 10.92 1.36 13.12
C SER A 105 11.83 0.27 13.68
N ASN A 106 13.11 0.33 13.35
CA ASN A 106 14.09 -0.70 13.72
C ASN A 106 13.61 -2.10 13.34
N ASN A 107 13.07 -2.25 12.14
CA ASN A 107 12.54 -3.51 11.60
C ASN A 107 11.32 -4.07 12.34
N LYS A 108 10.68 -3.28 13.18
CA LYS A 108 9.42 -3.66 13.82
C LYS A 108 8.25 -2.93 13.18
N LEU A 109 7.21 -3.67 12.85
CA LEU A 109 5.97 -3.08 12.35
C LEU A 109 5.24 -2.38 13.49
N LEU A 110 5.04 -1.07 13.37
CA LEU A 110 4.38 -0.27 14.39
C LEU A 110 2.97 0.15 14.02
N SER A 111 2.72 0.40 12.74
CA SER A 111 1.42 0.91 12.32
C SER A 111 1.13 0.52 10.89
N ILE A 112 -0.15 0.39 10.58
CA ILE A 112 -0.64 0.10 9.24
C ILE A 112 -1.71 1.14 8.91
N LEU A 113 -1.55 1.82 7.77
CA LEU A 113 -2.56 2.69 7.23
C LEU A 113 -3.22 1.99 6.06
N ALA A 114 -4.54 1.81 6.14
CA ALA A 114 -5.32 1.26 5.03
C ALA A 114 -5.95 2.41 4.26
N VAL A 115 -5.70 2.46 2.96
CA VAL A 115 -6.26 3.49 2.08
C VAL A 115 -7.19 2.82 1.10
N SER A 116 -8.44 3.30 1.06
CA SER A 116 -9.47 2.76 0.17
C SER A 116 -9.69 3.69 -1.00
N TYR A 117 -9.79 3.11 -2.19
CA TYR A 117 -10.04 3.84 -3.43
C TYR A 117 -11.49 3.68 -3.91
N THR A 118 -12.43 3.53 -3.01
CA THR A 118 -13.82 3.21 -3.36
C THR A 118 -14.58 4.33 -4.07
N HIS A 119 -14.00 5.51 -4.18
CA HIS A 119 -14.70 6.70 -4.70
C HIS A 119 -14.20 7.18 -6.05
N LEU A 120 -13.58 6.31 -6.77
CA LEU A 120 -13.03 6.69 -8.08
C LEU A 120 -13.95 6.30 -9.21
#